data_20f0f6678d66e5092e369274d3ba8210
#
_entry.id   20f0f6678d66e5092e369274d3ba8210
#
_cell.length_a   1.000
_cell.length_b   1.000
_cell.length_c   1.000
_cell.angle_alpha   90.00
_cell.angle_beta   90.00
_cell.angle_gamma   90.00
#
_symmetry.space_group_name_H-M   'P 1'
#
loop_
_entity.id
_entity.type
_entity.pdbx_description
1 polymer ?
#
loop_
_entity_poly.entity_id
_entity_poly.type
_entity_poly.pdbx_seq_one_letter_code
_entity_poly.pdbx_strand_id
1 'polypeptide(L)'
;VSVAAFGLFSAVTALTHGYESLLLARLATGVGLGGAMPNLMAIATEISARQRRAATVTTMFCGMPAGGAAVALLVRFAGADLPWRNVFLIGGALPILLTPIVFFLLPETRPQPAANADRSVGRALFGEGRGMGTLLLWLVFVLTLLVLYVMLNWLPTLVIAKGLSPAVGSEASLAFNLTSIAGALLLGFAVDRMGLPWPVTL
;
A
#
# COMPACT_ATOMS: atom_id res chain seq x y z
N VAL A 1 -11.81 6.01 10.61
CA VAL A 1 -11.10 7.28 10.86
C VAL A 1 -9.88 7.40 9.96
N SER A 2 -8.93 6.42 9.95
CA SER A 2 -7.66 6.51 9.19
C SER A 2 -7.87 6.66 7.68
N VAL A 3 -8.84 5.96 7.08
CA VAL A 3 -9.17 6.07 5.65
C VAL A 3 -9.73 7.45 5.31
N ALA A 4 -10.59 7.98 6.16
CA ALA A 4 -11.12 9.34 5.98
C ALA A 4 -10.03 10.41 6.11
N ALA A 5 -9.13 10.26 7.11
CA ALA A 5 -7.98 11.15 7.28
C ALA A 5 -7.05 11.12 6.05
N PHE A 6 -6.73 9.91 5.55
CA PHE A 6 -5.96 9.75 4.32
C PHE A 6 -6.61 10.47 3.13
N GLY A 7 -7.90 10.25 2.90
CA GLY A 7 -8.64 10.90 1.80
C GLY A 7 -8.68 12.42 1.94
N LEU A 8 -8.98 12.93 3.15
CA LEU A 8 -9.04 14.36 3.43
C LEU A 8 -7.70 15.05 3.17
N PHE A 9 -6.61 14.54 3.74
CA PHE A 9 -5.28 15.14 3.57
C PHE A 9 -4.75 14.96 2.14
N SER A 10 -5.16 13.92 1.44
CA SER A 10 -4.88 13.75 0.02
C SER A 10 -5.58 14.86 -0.81
N ALA A 11 -6.84 15.15 -0.53
CA ALA A 11 -7.56 16.25 -1.17
C ALA A 11 -6.97 17.63 -0.77
N VAL A 12 -6.60 17.85 0.49
CA VAL A 12 -5.91 19.07 0.96
C VAL A 12 -4.60 19.29 0.22
N THR A 13 -3.88 18.21 -0.15
CA THR A 13 -2.67 18.33 -0.97
C THR A 13 -2.91 19.09 -2.29
N ALA A 14 -4.07 18.92 -2.91
CA ALA A 14 -4.41 19.64 -4.15
C ALA A 14 -4.57 21.16 -3.95
N LEU A 15 -4.85 21.60 -2.73
CA LEU A 15 -5.06 23.02 -2.38
C LEU A 15 -3.78 23.73 -1.92
N THR A 16 -2.66 23.00 -1.80
CA THR A 16 -1.39 23.58 -1.35
C THR A 16 -0.78 24.50 -2.41
N HIS A 17 -0.16 25.60 -1.96
CA HIS A 17 0.44 26.61 -2.84
C HIS A 17 1.97 26.75 -2.63
N GLY A 18 2.54 26.11 -1.62
CA GLY A 18 3.96 26.17 -1.31
C GLY A 18 4.53 24.83 -0.84
N TYR A 19 5.85 24.73 -0.86
CA TYR A 19 6.56 23.51 -0.47
C TYR A 19 6.23 23.07 0.95
N GLU A 20 6.22 23.99 1.92
CA GLU A 20 5.96 23.66 3.33
C GLU A 20 4.55 23.13 3.54
N SER A 21 3.54 23.77 2.94
CA SER A 21 2.16 23.30 3.02
C SER A 21 1.97 21.94 2.35
N LEU A 22 2.67 21.70 1.23
CA LEU A 22 2.69 20.42 0.56
C LEU A 22 3.31 19.33 1.46
N LEU A 23 4.45 19.64 2.08
CA LEU A 23 5.14 18.72 3.00
C LEU A 23 4.25 18.33 4.18
N LEU A 24 3.62 19.31 4.83
CA LEU A 24 2.71 19.06 5.96
C LEU A 24 1.50 18.21 5.55
N ALA A 25 0.88 18.52 4.40
CA ALA A 25 -0.24 17.72 3.87
C ALA A 25 0.20 16.27 3.58
N ARG A 26 1.42 16.06 3.07
CA ARG A 26 1.98 14.73 2.82
C ARG A 26 2.29 13.96 4.09
N LEU A 27 2.83 14.62 5.11
CA LEU A 27 3.06 14.00 6.42
C LEU A 27 1.73 13.56 7.04
N ALA A 28 0.71 14.40 7.01
CA ALA A 28 -0.62 14.07 7.52
C ALA A 28 -1.28 12.92 6.73
N THR A 29 -1.13 12.92 5.40
CA THR A 29 -1.58 11.79 4.54
C THR A 29 -0.87 10.50 4.92
N GLY A 30 0.44 10.55 5.19
CA GLY A 30 1.25 9.40 5.62
C GLY A 30 0.79 8.83 6.97
N VAL A 31 0.46 9.68 7.93
CA VAL A 31 -0.11 9.25 9.23
C VAL A 31 -1.45 8.52 9.02
N GLY A 32 -2.33 9.07 8.17
CA GLY A 32 -3.59 8.41 7.82
C GLY A 32 -3.40 7.04 7.20
N LEU A 33 -2.49 6.93 6.23
CA LEU A 33 -2.17 5.67 5.56
C LEU A 33 -1.51 4.65 6.50
N GLY A 34 -0.55 5.10 7.33
CA GLY A 34 0.13 4.27 8.32
C GLY A 34 -0.82 3.66 9.34
N GLY A 35 -1.86 4.40 9.74
CA GLY A 35 -2.90 3.86 10.63
C GLY A 35 -3.90 2.93 9.93
N ALA A 36 -4.10 3.07 8.61
CA ALA A 36 -5.06 2.26 7.86
C ALA A 36 -4.53 0.84 7.58
N MET A 37 -3.26 0.72 7.19
CA MET A 37 -2.68 -0.55 6.72
C MET A 37 -2.73 -1.70 7.74
N PRO A 38 -2.28 -1.55 9.01
CA PRO A 38 -2.35 -2.64 9.98
C PRO A 38 -3.80 -3.04 10.31
N ASN A 39 -4.72 -2.09 10.35
CA ASN A 39 -6.13 -2.37 10.60
C ASN A 39 -6.77 -3.18 9.45
N LEU A 40 -6.48 -2.80 8.20
CA LEU A 40 -6.95 -3.55 7.03
C LEU A 40 -6.39 -4.97 7.01
N MET A 41 -5.11 -5.14 7.36
CA MET A 41 -4.47 -6.45 7.44
C MET A 41 -5.09 -7.33 8.54
N ALA A 42 -5.37 -6.76 9.71
CA ALA A 42 -6.04 -7.45 10.80
C ALA A 42 -7.44 -7.93 10.36
N ILE A 43 -8.26 -7.04 9.81
CA ILE A 43 -9.60 -7.40 9.30
C ILE A 43 -9.51 -8.49 8.23
N ALA A 44 -8.61 -8.35 7.25
CA ALA A 44 -8.45 -9.34 6.18
C ALA A 44 -8.10 -10.74 6.73
N THR A 45 -7.24 -10.79 7.76
CA THR A 45 -6.86 -12.08 8.39
C THR A 45 -7.96 -12.65 9.27
N GLU A 46 -8.78 -11.83 9.91
CA GLU A 46 -9.89 -12.25 10.77
C GLU A 46 -11.08 -12.82 9.97
N ILE A 47 -11.45 -12.16 8.87
CA ILE A 47 -12.56 -12.62 8.03
C ILE A 47 -12.21 -13.78 7.10
N SER A 48 -10.91 -14.07 6.94
CA SER A 48 -10.43 -15.10 6.02
C SER A 48 -10.42 -16.47 6.64
N ALA A 49 -10.88 -17.47 5.89
CA ALA A 49 -10.66 -18.89 6.23
C ALA A 49 -9.15 -19.16 6.29
N ARG A 50 -8.72 -19.98 7.25
CA ARG A 50 -7.31 -20.28 7.52
C ARG A 50 -6.53 -20.75 6.27
N GLN A 51 -7.20 -21.49 5.38
CA GLN A 51 -6.62 -22.03 4.14
C GLN A 51 -6.47 -20.98 3.02
N ARG A 52 -7.06 -19.78 3.15
CA ARG A 52 -7.06 -18.72 2.12
C ARG A 52 -6.53 -17.38 2.65
N ARG A 53 -5.88 -17.38 3.79
CA ARG A 53 -5.38 -16.15 4.41
C ARG A 53 -4.35 -15.44 3.54
N ALA A 54 -3.40 -16.17 2.96
CA ALA A 54 -2.38 -15.57 2.12
C ALA A 54 -3.00 -14.97 0.86
N ALA A 55 -3.87 -15.69 0.15
CA ALA A 55 -4.57 -15.17 -1.02
C ALA A 55 -5.43 -13.94 -0.68
N THR A 56 -6.13 -13.91 0.46
CA THR A 56 -6.93 -12.75 0.85
C THR A 56 -6.06 -11.53 1.13
N VAL A 57 -4.98 -11.69 1.88
CA VAL A 57 -4.05 -10.61 2.20
C VAL A 57 -3.36 -10.09 0.93
N THR A 58 -2.88 -10.96 0.06
CA THR A 58 -2.26 -10.55 -1.21
C THR A 58 -3.24 -9.88 -2.15
N THR A 59 -4.50 -10.35 -2.23
CA THR A 59 -5.55 -9.69 -3.01
C THR A 59 -5.81 -8.27 -2.49
N MET A 60 -5.86 -8.07 -1.17
CA MET A 60 -6.00 -6.76 -0.58
C MET A 60 -4.80 -5.85 -0.96
N PHE A 61 -3.57 -6.35 -0.88
CA PHE A 61 -2.38 -5.60 -1.27
C PHE A 61 -2.30 -5.29 -2.77
N CYS A 62 -2.98 -6.06 -3.64
CA CYS A 62 -3.11 -5.71 -5.06
C CYS A 62 -3.84 -4.38 -5.30
N GLY A 63 -4.58 -3.87 -4.32
CA GLY A 63 -5.17 -2.53 -4.38
C GLY A 63 -4.14 -1.42 -4.58
N MET A 64 -2.93 -1.57 -4.05
CA MET A 64 -1.85 -0.59 -4.17
C MET A 64 -1.34 -0.47 -5.63
N PRO A 65 -0.87 -1.53 -6.29
CA PRO A 65 -0.49 -1.45 -7.71
C PRO A 65 -1.69 -1.23 -8.63
N ALA A 66 -2.90 -1.66 -8.27
CA ALA A 66 -4.11 -1.35 -9.04
C ALA A 66 -4.39 0.17 -9.04
N GLY A 67 -4.22 0.84 -7.89
CA GLY A 67 -4.28 2.31 -7.81
C GLY A 67 -3.22 2.97 -8.68
N GLY A 68 -1.98 2.48 -8.66
CA GLY A 68 -0.90 2.96 -9.52
C GLY A 68 -1.21 2.79 -11.01
N ALA A 69 -1.74 1.64 -11.41
CA ALA A 69 -2.18 1.37 -12.77
C ALA A 69 -3.34 2.31 -13.19
N ALA A 70 -4.31 2.54 -12.31
CA ALA A 70 -5.42 3.46 -12.57
C ALA A 70 -4.94 4.90 -12.80
N VAL A 71 -3.98 5.39 -12.00
CA VAL A 71 -3.37 6.71 -12.19
C VAL A 71 -2.59 6.77 -13.50
N ALA A 72 -1.81 5.74 -13.84
CA ALA A 72 -1.08 5.68 -15.10
C ALA A 72 -2.02 5.72 -16.31
N LEU A 73 -3.15 5.00 -16.26
CA LEU A 73 -4.18 5.05 -17.28
C LEU A 73 -4.86 6.43 -17.35
N LEU A 74 -5.18 7.02 -16.19
CA LEU A 74 -5.77 8.37 -16.12
C LEU A 74 -4.88 9.39 -16.83
N VAL A 75 -3.57 9.40 -16.52
CA VAL A 75 -2.60 10.30 -17.14
C VAL A 75 -2.48 10.03 -18.64
N ARG A 76 -2.49 8.77 -19.06
CA ARG A 76 -2.41 8.39 -20.47
C ARG A 76 -3.62 8.90 -21.28
N PHE A 77 -4.85 8.75 -20.76
CA PHE A 77 -6.08 9.13 -21.47
C PHE A 77 -6.42 10.63 -21.33
N ALA A 78 -6.12 11.25 -20.21
CA ALA A 78 -6.38 12.66 -20.01
C ALA A 78 -5.35 13.59 -20.68
N GLY A 79 -4.21 13.04 -21.14
CA GLY A 79 -3.15 13.78 -21.79
C GLY A 79 -2.27 14.58 -20.83
N ALA A 80 -1.28 15.29 -21.41
CA ALA A 80 -0.31 16.07 -20.67
C ALA A 80 -0.91 17.32 -19.96
N ASP A 81 -2.12 17.70 -20.33
CA ASP A 81 -2.80 18.91 -19.82
C ASP A 81 -3.54 18.66 -18.49
N LEU A 82 -3.57 17.43 -17.98
CA LEU A 82 -4.23 17.14 -16.72
C LEU A 82 -3.46 17.79 -15.55
N PRO A 83 -4.01 18.79 -14.85
CA PRO A 83 -3.35 19.39 -13.70
C PRO A 83 -3.12 18.32 -12.62
N TRP A 84 -1.91 18.23 -12.07
CA TRP A 84 -1.58 17.29 -11.00
C TRP A 84 -2.51 17.40 -9.78
N ARG A 85 -3.07 18.61 -9.54
CA ARG A 85 -4.05 18.87 -8.49
C ARG A 85 -5.31 18.01 -8.64
N ASN A 86 -5.79 17.84 -9.88
CA ASN A 86 -6.98 17.04 -10.15
C ASN A 86 -6.77 15.57 -9.82
N VAL A 87 -5.57 15.06 -10.04
CA VAL A 87 -5.23 13.66 -9.64
C VAL A 87 -5.35 13.48 -8.13
N PHE A 88 -4.90 14.47 -7.34
CA PHE A 88 -5.03 14.42 -5.87
C PHE A 88 -6.46 14.62 -5.38
N LEU A 89 -7.25 15.45 -6.06
CA LEU A 89 -8.67 15.64 -5.73
C LEU A 89 -9.44 14.33 -5.99
N ILE A 90 -9.26 13.72 -7.14
CA ILE A 90 -9.90 12.43 -7.48
C ILE A 90 -9.44 11.33 -6.51
N GLY A 91 -8.12 11.23 -6.30
CA GLY A 91 -7.54 10.23 -5.39
C GLY A 91 -7.94 10.42 -3.92
N GLY A 92 -8.18 11.66 -3.48
CA GLY A 92 -8.67 11.96 -2.13
C GLY A 92 -10.18 11.80 -1.97
N ALA A 93 -10.95 12.14 -3.01
CA ALA A 93 -12.40 12.00 -2.98
C ALA A 93 -12.86 10.54 -2.85
N LEU A 94 -12.17 9.62 -3.53
CA LEU A 94 -12.53 8.21 -3.53
C LEU A 94 -12.54 7.58 -2.12
N PRO A 95 -11.48 7.68 -1.29
CA PRO A 95 -11.50 7.19 0.09
C PRO A 95 -12.54 7.87 0.98
N ILE A 96 -12.80 9.18 0.77
CA ILE A 96 -13.82 9.92 1.52
C ILE A 96 -15.21 9.34 1.21
N LEU A 97 -15.53 9.12 -0.07
CA LEU A 97 -16.80 8.54 -0.50
C LEU A 97 -16.97 7.09 -0.06
N LEU A 98 -15.88 6.33 0.00
CA LEU A 98 -15.91 4.95 0.48
C LEU A 98 -16.00 4.84 2.01
N THR A 99 -15.61 5.88 2.76
CA THR A 99 -15.61 5.84 4.23
C THR A 99 -16.98 5.49 4.83
N PRO A 100 -18.11 6.10 4.43
CA PRO A 100 -19.41 5.72 4.97
C PRO A 100 -19.79 4.28 4.58
N ILE A 101 -19.47 3.85 3.36
CA ILE A 101 -19.72 2.48 2.91
C ILE A 101 -18.97 1.48 3.79
N VAL A 102 -17.70 1.73 4.03
CA VAL A 102 -16.86 0.92 4.91
C VAL A 102 -17.39 0.93 6.35
N PHE A 103 -17.83 2.09 6.85
CA PHE A 103 -18.37 2.23 8.20
C PHE A 103 -19.63 1.41 8.43
N PHE A 104 -20.53 1.33 7.45
CA PHE A 104 -21.77 0.59 7.57
C PHE A 104 -21.66 -0.90 7.21
N LEU A 105 -20.71 -1.28 6.37
CA LEU A 105 -20.55 -2.66 5.89
C LEU A 105 -19.56 -3.50 6.69
N LEU A 106 -18.55 -2.86 7.31
CA LEU A 106 -17.59 -3.62 8.12
C LEU A 106 -18.21 -3.93 9.49
N PRO A 107 -18.30 -5.22 9.85
CA PRO A 107 -18.69 -5.61 11.20
C PRO A 107 -17.62 -5.12 12.19
N GLU A 108 -18.05 -4.62 13.35
CA GLU A 108 -17.11 -4.33 14.44
C GLU A 108 -16.42 -5.62 14.86
N THR A 109 -15.17 -5.74 14.48
CA THR A 109 -14.29 -6.78 15.01
C THR A 109 -13.92 -6.37 16.44
N ARG A 110 -14.52 -7.01 17.43
CA ARG A 110 -14.10 -6.81 18.82
C ARG A 110 -12.70 -7.40 18.98
N PRO A 111 -11.73 -6.61 19.48
CA PRO A 111 -10.43 -7.18 19.80
C PRO A 111 -10.65 -8.34 20.77
N GLN A 112 -10.30 -9.56 20.37
CA GLN A 112 -10.21 -10.65 21.33
C GLN A 112 -9.17 -10.22 22.37
N PRO A 113 -9.52 -10.21 23.67
CA PRO A 113 -8.51 -9.92 24.69
C PRO A 113 -7.37 -10.91 24.48
N ALA A 114 -6.20 -10.40 24.14
CA ALA A 114 -5.01 -11.24 24.05
C ALA A 114 -4.85 -11.90 25.42
N ALA A 115 -4.94 -13.22 25.47
CA ALA A 115 -4.86 -14.02 26.70
C ALA A 115 -3.56 -13.79 27.50
N ASN A 116 -2.64 -12.96 27.00
CA ASN A 116 -1.39 -12.55 27.64
C ASN A 116 -1.08 -11.08 27.31
N ALA A 117 -1.91 -10.15 27.80
CA ALA A 117 -1.72 -8.70 27.62
C ALA A 117 -0.41 -8.13 28.24
N ASP A 118 0.31 -8.90 29.05
CA ASP A 118 1.52 -8.47 29.76
C ASP A 118 2.84 -8.57 28.97
N ARG A 119 2.81 -9.05 27.73
CA ARG A 119 4.04 -9.04 26.91
C ARG A 119 4.22 -7.68 26.28
N SER A 120 5.14 -6.87 26.84
CA SER A 120 5.57 -5.64 26.18
C SER A 120 6.02 -5.95 24.75
N VAL A 121 5.65 -5.08 23.79
CA VAL A 121 6.01 -5.23 22.36
C VAL A 121 7.52 -5.46 22.20
N GLY A 122 8.34 -4.77 23.02
CA GLY A 122 9.79 -4.97 23.04
C GLY A 122 10.20 -6.40 23.39
N ARG A 123 9.55 -7.04 24.38
CA ARG A 123 9.86 -8.44 24.75
C ARG A 123 9.40 -9.41 23.66
N ALA A 124 8.31 -9.11 22.96
CA ALA A 124 7.83 -9.94 21.84
C ALA A 124 8.80 -9.91 20.64
N LEU A 125 9.39 -8.74 20.35
CA LEU A 125 10.30 -8.54 19.23
C LEU A 125 11.74 -8.96 19.52
N PHE A 126 12.25 -8.68 20.73
CA PHE A 126 13.66 -8.85 21.08
C PHE A 126 13.91 -9.89 22.16
N GLY A 127 12.85 -10.44 22.78
CA GLY A 127 12.97 -11.49 23.79
C GLY A 127 13.33 -12.85 23.21
N GLU A 128 13.78 -13.77 24.07
CA GLU A 128 14.02 -15.17 23.74
C GLU A 128 15.03 -15.39 22.58
N GLY A 129 16.02 -14.50 22.44
CA GLY A 129 17.04 -14.60 21.38
C GLY A 129 16.57 -14.16 19.97
N ARG A 130 15.35 -13.64 19.83
CA ARG A 130 14.78 -13.24 18.51
C ARG A 130 15.33 -11.93 17.97
N GLY A 131 16.12 -11.18 18.74
CA GLY A 131 16.58 -9.84 18.39
C GLY A 131 17.31 -9.77 17.04
N MET A 132 18.23 -10.69 16.79
CA MET A 132 18.95 -10.74 15.52
C MET A 132 18.02 -11.06 14.34
N GLY A 133 17.09 -12.01 14.50
CA GLY A 133 16.09 -12.33 13.48
C GLY A 133 15.19 -11.14 13.16
N THR A 134 14.75 -10.41 14.19
CA THR A 134 13.94 -9.19 14.04
C THR A 134 14.70 -8.09 13.28
N LEU A 135 15.97 -7.86 13.62
CA LEU A 135 16.80 -6.87 12.93
C LEU A 135 17.07 -7.25 11.48
N LEU A 136 17.35 -8.52 11.19
CA LEU A 136 17.54 -8.99 9.82
C LEU A 136 16.25 -8.85 8.99
N LEU A 137 15.09 -9.20 9.56
CA LEU A 137 13.80 -9.01 8.92
C LEU A 137 13.54 -7.51 8.62
N TRP A 138 13.83 -6.63 9.55
CA TRP A 138 13.70 -5.20 9.30
C TRP A 138 14.63 -4.70 8.21
N LEU A 139 15.88 -5.16 8.21
CA LEU A 139 16.84 -4.80 7.17
C LEU A 139 16.36 -5.24 5.78
N VAL A 140 15.95 -6.52 5.65
CA VAL A 140 15.41 -7.05 4.39
C VAL A 140 14.17 -6.26 3.95
N PHE A 141 13.26 -5.96 4.89
CA PHE A 141 12.06 -5.20 4.60
C PHE A 141 12.38 -3.78 4.12
N VAL A 142 13.29 -3.07 4.79
CA VAL A 142 13.74 -1.73 4.40
C VAL A 142 14.37 -1.75 3.01
N LEU A 143 15.28 -2.68 2.73
CA LEU A 143 15.93 -2.80 1.42
C LEU A 143 14.91 -3.12 0.31
N THR A 144 13.98 -4.02 0.58
CA THR A 144 12.90 -4.36 -0.37
C THR A 144 12.02 -3.16 -0.66
N LEU A 145 11.59 -2.43 0.38
CA LEU A 145 10.80 -1.21 0.20
C LEU A 145 11.58 -0.13 -0.55
N LEU A 146 12.88 0.04 -0.28
CA LEU A 146 13.72 1.00 -0.98
C LEU A 146 13.72 0.71 -2.48
N VAL A 147 14.00 -0.53 -2.88
CA VAL A 147 13.98 -0.93 -4.31
C VAL A 147 12.60 -0.71 -4.91
N LEU A 148 11.53 -1.14 -4.21
CA LEU A 148 10.16 -1.01 -4.67
C LEU A 148 9.77 0.46 -4.88
N TYR A 149 10.05 1.33 -3.91
CA TYR A 149 9.72 2.75 -4.01
C TYR A 149 10.57 3.49 -5.04
N VAL A 150 11.84 3.12 -5.22
CA VAL A 150 12.67 3.63 -6.33
C VAL A 150 12.03 3.25 -7.66
N MET A 151 11.65 1.99 -7.85
CA MET A 151 11.00 1.57 -9.10
C MET A 151 9.66 2.29 -9.32
N LEU A 152 8.79 2.35 -8.30
CA LEU A 152 7.49 3.00 -8.43
C LEU A 152 7.56 4.50 -8.76
N ASN A 153 8.47 5.21 -8.12
CA ASN A 153 8.52 6.68 -8.24
C ASN A 153 9.45 7.17 -9.35
N TRP A 154 10.54 6.47 -9.60
CA TRP A 154 11.58 6.93 -10.52
C TRP A 154 11.53 6.28 -11.90
N LEU A 155 10.84 5.14 -12.06
CA LEU A 155 10.77 4.44 -13.35
C LEU A 155 10.32 5.35 -14.50
N PRO A 156 9.23 6.14 -14.40
CA PRO A 156 8.83 7.05 -15.48
C PRO A 156 9.91 8.09 -15.78
N THR A 157 10.49 8.68 -14.73
CA THR A 157 11.54 9.71 -14.85
C THR A 157 12.80 9.13 -15.51
N LEU A 158 13.21 7.92 -15.15
CA LEU A 158 14.36 7.25 -15.74
C LEU A 158 14.16 6.94 -17.22
N VAL A 159 12.95 6.54 -17.59
CA VAL A 159 12.56 6.29 -19.00
C VAL A 159 12.67 7.57 -19.82
N ILE A 160 12.13 8.68 -19.29
CA ILE A 160 12.21 9.99 -19.95
C ILE A 160 13.67 10.50 -20.01
N ALA A 161 14.45 10.32 -18.95
CA ALA A 161 15.88 10.68 -18.92
C ALA A 161 16.72 9.91 -19.96
N LYS A 162 16.27 8.74 -20.41
CA LYS A 162 16.85 7.98 -21.51
C LYS A 162 16.42 8.48 -22.91
N GLY A 163 15.69 9.60 -22.99
CA GLY A 163 15.23 10.19 -24.24
C GLY A 163 13.96 9.58 -24.81
N LEU A 164 13.26 8.74 -24.04
CA LEU A 164 11.99 8.16 -24.46
C LEU A 164 10.82 9.11 -24.13
N SER A 165 9.71 8.97 -24.84
CA SER A 165 8.56 9.83 -24.65
C SER A 165 7.89 9.62 -23.28
N PRO A 166 7.20 10.63 -22.73
CA PRO A 166 6.40 10.48 -21.49
C PRO A 166 5.35 9.37 -21.56
N ALA A 167 4.84 9.08 -22.77
CA ALA A 167 3.90 7.97 -23.00
C ALA A 167 4.53 6.62 -22.66
N VAL A 168 5.79 6.40 -23.07
CA VAL A 168 6.54 5.17 -22.73
C VAL A 168 6.78 5.08 -21.23
N GLY A 169 7.02 6.21 -20.54
CA GLY A 169 7.15 6.25 -19.09
C GLY A 169 5.88 5.79 -18.36
N SER A 170 4.71 6.23 -18.81
CA SER A 170 3.43 5.78 -18.25
C SER A 170 3.12 4.32 -18.60
N GLU A 171 3.49 3.86 -19.80
CA GLU A 171 3.37 2.43 -20.19
C GLU A 171 4.25 1.53 -19.32
N ALA A 172 5.49 1.93 -19.07
CA ALA A 172 6.39 1.20 -18.19
C ALA A 172 5.83 1.09 -16.76
N SER A 173 5.27 2.19 -16.22
CA SER A 173 4.60 2.18 -14.91
C SER A 173 3.36 1.29 -14.91
N LEU A 174 2.56 1.33 -15.96
CA LEU A 174 1.39 0.46 -16.10
C LEU A 174 1.80 -1.02 -16.13
N ALA A 175 2.78 -1.37 -16.95
CA ALA A 175 3.31 -2.73 -17.03
C ALA A 175 3.85 -3.21 -15.70
N PHE A 176 4.63 -2.38 -14.99
CA PHE A 176 5.15 -2.70 -13.65
C PHE A 176 4.02 -2.98 -12.65
N ASN A 177 3.00 -2.14 -12.61
CA ASN A 177 1.88 -2.31 -11.69
C ASN A 177 1.05 -3.57 -12.03
N LEU A 178 0.78 -3.83 -13.30
CA LEU A 178 0.01 -5.01 -13.73
C LEU A 178 0.76 -6.32 -13.44
N THR A 179 2.07 -6.36 -13.71
CA THR A 179 2.88 -7.53 -13.38
C THR A 179 3.02 -7.74 -11.87
N SER A 180 3.05 -6.66 -11.08
CA SER A 180 3.04 -6.73 -9.61
C SER A 180 1.75 -7.36 -9.09
N ILE A 181 0.58 -7.01 -9.66
CA ILE A 181 -0.70 -7.64 -9.32
C ILE A 181 -0.66 -9.15 -9.64
N ALA A 182 -0.24 -9.50 -10.86
CA ALA A 182 -0.16 -10.89 -11.27
C ALA A 182 0.79 -11.71 -10.35
N GLY A 183 1.97 -11.17 -10.07
CA GLY A 183 2.95 -11.80 -9.17
C GLY A 183 2.42 -11.98 -7.75
N ALA A 184 1.78 -10.95 -7.18
CA ALA A 184 1.20 -11.03 -5.85
C ALA A 184 0.09 -12.09 -5.76
N LEU A 185 -0.82 -12.15 -6.74
CA LEU A 185 -1.89 -13.14 -6.76
C LEU A 185 -1.35 -14.56 -6.92
N LEU A 186 -0.39 -14.77 -7.82
CA LEU A 186 0.24 -16.07 -8.03
C LEU A 186 0.95 -16.55 -6.75
N LEU A 187 1.71 -15.68 -6.10
CA LEU A 187 2.38 -16.00 -4.83
C LEU A 187 1.39 -16.31 -3.72
N GLY A 188 0.36 -15.49 -3.55
CA GLY A 188 -0.68 -15.73 -2.55
C GLY A 188 -1.37 -17.08 -2.73
N PHE A 189 -1.68 -17.43 -3.97
CA PHE A 189 -2.27 -18.72 -4.31
C PHE A 189 -1.30 -19.90 -4.08
N ALA A 190 -0.02 -19.70 -4.41
CA ALA A 190 1.02 -20.71 -4.19
C ALA A 190 1.23 -20.97 -2.69
N VAL A 191 1.29 -19.93 -1.86
CA VAL A 191 1.43 -20.04 -0.41
C VAL A 191 0.27 -20.84 0.20
N ASP A 192 -0.97 -20.54 -0.22
CA ASP A 192 -2.15 -21.22 0.30
C ASP A 192 -2.23 -22.69 -0.13
N ARG A 193 -1.71 -23.04 -1.34
CA ARG A 193 -1.71 -24.43 -1.84
C ARG A 193 -0.54 -25.28 -1.36
N MET A 194 0.66 -24.68 -1.30
CA MET A 194 1.89 -25.44 -1.02
C MET A 194 2.30 -25.36 0.44
N GLY A 195 1.67 -24.48 1.24
CA GLY A 195 2.07 -24.18 2.61
C GLY A 195 3.34 -23.34 2.68
N LEU A 196 3.52 -22.64 3.83
CA LEU A 196 4.81 -21.99 4.15
C LEU A 196 5.83 -23.10 4.51
N PRO A 197 7.07 -23.08 4.03
CA PRO A 197 7.90 -21.93 3.62
C PRO A 197 8.28 -21.84 2.13
N TRP A 198 7.89 -22.81 1.31
CA TRP A 198 8.42 -22.98 -0.06
C TRP A 198 8.33 -21.74 -0.99
N PRO A 199 7.21 -20.99 -1.06
CA PRO A 199 7.13 -19.87 -2.00
C PRO A 199 7.93 -18.63 -1.58
N VAL A 200 8.43 -18.60 -0.34
CA VAL A 200 9.18 -17.44 0.20
C VAL A 200 10.70 -17.66 0.10
N THR A 201 11.13 -18.89 -0.15
CA THR A 201 12.54 -19.27 -0.22
C THR A 201 13.06 -19.43 -1.65
N LEU A 202 12.18 -19.35 -2.65
CA LEU A 202 12.50 -19.28 -4.08
C LEU A 202 12.51 -17.82 -4.58
#